data_dbae5295b961741a949bef32dcc7f70e
#
_entry.id   dbae5295b961741a949bef32dcc7f70e
#
_cell.length_a   1.000
_cell.length_b   1.000
_cell.length_c   1.000
_cell.angle_alpha   90.00
_cell.angle_beta   90.00
_cell.angle_gamma   90.00
#
_symmetry.space_group_name_H-M   'P 1'
#
loop_
_entity.id
_entity.type
_entity.pdbx_description
1 polymer ?
#
loop_
_entity_poly.entity_id
_entity_poly.type
_entity_poly.pdbx_seq_one_letter_code
_entity_poly.pdbx_strand_id
1 'polypeptide(L)'
;MNRHDQTNNGAGIPASSTRAKDVREWLSTREIWTTAQLNTIGLDSRSINRVVEERFLHRVERGVYVRAPADDHLLLRALARNRPSLVYSGPTAAHLYGHGPMEWPAQGRVAKGASTMGNDLLTLSETRVKAFRTIGDLRVTTPAATAAAMPAMSDGQIITFLAREYRGIGGNDLLARDLAAMGKTDRRRIGALARRAPAGAASSYERTLQEGLAARGIDAELNRRIGPYTWDAVIANGRTVVDIDSWAFHAAQGAHASDRTFIVDRWKTNDAFRRGWAPLRYTDSCIMFALKAVLDQIADTVAFRRAHRRLRTPNELRSDDQPVWDWHQSL
;
A
#
# COMPACT_ATOMS: atom_id res chain seq x y z
N MET A 1 -61.58 16.12 38.36
CA MET A 1 -62.24 15.08 37.52
C MET A 1 -61.79 15.29 36.11
N ASN A 2 -60.83 14.55 35.67
CA ASN A 2 -60.62 14.18 34.25
C ASN A 2 -59.40 13.23 34.18
N ARG A 3 -59.69 11.99 33.84
CA ARG A 3 -58.75 10.91 33.63
C ARG A 3 -58.11 11.14 32.26
N HIS A 4 -56.79 11.18 32.18
CA HIS A 4 -56.06 11.05 30.90
C HIS A 4 -55.76 9.58 30.67
N ASP A 5 -56.44 9.01 29.71
CA ASP A 5 -56.12 7.76 29.04
C ASP A 5 -54.81 7.91 28.30
N GLN A 6 -53.77 7.16 28.75
CA GLN A 6 -52.60 6.90 27.97
C GLN A 6 -52.84 5.65 27.11
N THR A 7 -53.18 5.87 25.85
CA THR A 7 -53.22 4.81 24.85
C THR A 7 -51.77 4.41 24.49
N ASN A 8 -51.42 3.25 25.00
CA ASN A 8 -50.17 2.55 24.68
C ASN A 8 -50.31 1.98 23.28
N ASN A 9 -49.72 2.68 22.25
CA ASN A 9 -49.65 2.20 20.87
C ASN A 9 -48.57 1.14 20.75
N GLY A 10 -48.84 -0.07 21.22
CA GLY A 10 -48.12 -1.27 20.85
C GLY A 10 -48.39 -1.59 19.38
N ALA A 11 -47.46 -1.25 18.51
CA ALA A 11 -47.52 -1.67 17.10
C ALA A 11 -47.42 -3.21 17.05
N GLY A 12 -48.55 -3.86 17.02
CA GLY A 12 -48.70 -5.30 16.85
C GLY A 12 -48.23 -5.71 15.47
N ILE A 13 -47.38 -6.71 15.42
CA ILE A 13 -46.81 -7.31 14.21
C ILE A 13 -47.90 -8.14 13.51
N PRO A 14 -48.19 -7.92 12.22
CA PRO A 14 -49.28 -8.61 11.48
C PRO A 14 -48.97 -10.08 11.16
N ALA A 15 -50.04 -10.86 10.86
CA ALA A 15 -50.02 -12.31 10.73
C ALA A 15 -49.35 -12.86 9.45
N SER A 16 -48.87 -14.04 9.57
CA SER A 16 -47.97 -14.94 8.78
C SER A 16 -47.62 -14.71 7.30
N SER A 17 -48.46 -14.24 6.40
CA SER A 17 -48.13 -14.10 4.97
C SER A 17 -47.52 -12.71 4.62
N THR A 18 -48.00 -11.67 5.23
CA THR A 18 -47.44 -10.31 5.17
C THR A 18 -46.03 -10.30 5.84
N ARG A 19 -45.87 -11.07 6.92
CA ARG A 19 -44.62 -11.21 7.68
C ARG A 19 -43.42 -11.73 6.86
N ALA A 20 -43.63 -12.67 5.93
CA ALA A 20 -42.54 -13.23 5.12
C ALA A 20 -42.01 -12.24 4.07
N LYS A 21 -42.90 -11.40 3.50
CA LYS A 21 -42.53 -10.37 2.53
C LYS A 21 -41.79 -9.22 3.22
N ASP A 22 -42.25 -8.80 4.37
CA ASP A 22 -41.64 -7.77 5.21
C ASP A 22 -40.23 -8.18 5.70
N VAL A 23 -40.05 -9.44 6.13
CA VAL A 23 -38.74 -9.96 6.59
C VAL A 23 -37.71 -9.92 5.46
N ARG A 24 -38.04 -10.32 4.24
CA ARG A 24 -37.12 -10.28 3.10
C ARG A 24 -36.73 -8.85 2.74
N GLU A 25 -37.66 -7.94 2.79
CA GLU A 25 -37.41 -6.51 2.57
C GLU A 25 -36.47 -5.95 3.65
N TRP A 26 -36.71 -6.25 4.93
CA TRP A 26 -35.81 -5.89 6.02
C TRP A 26 -34.40 -6.47 5.86
N LEU A 27 -34.28 -7.74 5.49
CA LEU A 27 -32.99 -8.39 5.28
C LEU A 27 -32.22 -7.78 4.09
N SER A 28 -32.92 -7.14 3.15
CA SER A 28 -32.26 -6.45 2.02
C SER A 28 -31.60 -5.13 2.41
N THR A 29 -31.93 -4.56 3.59
CA THR A 29 -31.40 -3.25 4.03
C THR A 29 -29.95 -3.29 4.47
N ARG A 30 -29.41 -4.47 4.77
CA ARG A 30 -28.03 -4.66 5.23
C ARG A 30 -27.40 -5.90 4.61
N GLU A 31 -26.10 -5.84 4.39
CA GLU A 31 -25.32 -6.98 3.89
C GLU A 31 -24.89 -7.93 5.02
N ILE A 32 -24.55 -7.37 6.19
CA ILE A 32 -24.06 -8.11 7.36
C ILE A 32 -25.02 -7.91 8.52
N TRP A 33 -25.44 -9.00 9.13
CA TRP A 33 -26.34 -9.04 10.25
C TRP A 33 -25.71 -9.72 11.47
N THR A 34 -25.98 -9.22 12.65
CA THR A 34 -25.70 -9.92 13.90
C THR A 34 -26.99 -10.52 14.48
N THR A 35 -26.85 -11.56 15.33
CA THR A 35 -28.03 -12.13 16.04
C THR A 35 -28.82 -11.04 16.76
N ALA A 36 -28.15 -10.09 17.44
CA ALA A 36 -28.82 -9.00 18.13
C ALA A 36 -29.67 -8.13 17.18
N GLN A 37 -29.11 -7.78 16.01
CA GLN A 37 -29.84 -7.01 14.99
C GLN A 37 -31.04 -7.78 14.41
N LEU A 38 -30.88 -9.09 14.17
CA LEU A 38 -31.96 -9.96 13.71
C LEU A 38 -33.07 -10.07 14.77
N ASN A 39 -32.71 -10.18 16.03
CA ASN A 39 -33.69 -10.18 17.13
C ASN A 39 -34.46 -8.86 17.22
N THR A 40 -33.80 -7.70 16.99
CA THR A 40 -34.46 -6.38 16.98
C THR A 40 -35.56 -6.27 15.92
N ILE A 41 -35.43 -6.96 14.80
CA ILE A 41 -36.46 -7.02 13.76
C ILE A 41 -37.44 -8.20 13.96
N GLY A 42 -37.43 -8.82 15.13
CA GLY A 42 -38.41 -9.84 15.55
C GLY A 42 -38.11 -11.27 15.10
N LEU A 43 -36.85 -11.55 14.63
CA LEU A 43 -36.42 -12.91 14.30
C LEU A 43 -35.81 -13.59 15.53
N ASP A 44 -36.48 -14.60 16.07
CA ASP A 44 -35.92 -15.49 17.08
C ASP A 44 -34.96 -16.54 16.46
N SER A 45 -34.28 -17.32 17.29
CA SER A 45 -33.33 -18.33 16.85
C SER A 45 -33.90 -19.34 15.84
N ARG A 46 -35.17 -19.72 15.99
CA ARG A 46 -35.83 -20.66 15.08
C ARG A 46 -36.08 -20.01 13.70
N SER A 47 -36.55 -18.79 13.71
CA SER A 47 -36.78 -17.98 12.52
C SER A 47 -35.47 -17.67 11.77
N ILE A 48 -34.38 -17.37 12.49
CA ILE A 48 -33.05 -17.16 11.91
C ILE A 48 -32.57 -18.44 11.21
N ASN A 49 -32.68 -19.61 11.85
CA ASN A 49 -32.28 -20.88 11.24
C ASN A 49 -33.08 -21.17 9.97
N ARG A 50 -34.38 -20.90 9.97
CA ARG A 50 -35.22 -21.06 8.78
C ARG A 50 -34.75 -20.17 7.63
N VAL A 51 -34.45 -18.90 7.88
CA VAL A 51 -33.96 -17.94 6.86
C VAL A 51 -32.60 -18.38 6.32
N VAL A 52 -31.76 -19.02 7.13
CA VAL A 52 -30.49 -19.62 6.69
C VAL A 52 -30.73 -20.87 5.82
N GLU A 53 -31.66 -21.77 6.22
CA GLU A 53 -32.06 -22.94 5.44
C GLU A 53 -32.66 -22.55 4.07
N GLU A 54 -33.47 -21.50 4.04
CA GLU A 54 -34.01 -20.90 2.82
C GLU A 54 -32.98 -20.13 1.97
N ARG A 55 -31.72 -20.07 2.38
CA ARG A 55 -30.60 -19.42 1.71
C ARG A 55 -30.74 -17.90 1.48
N PHE A 56 -31.52 -17.22 2.30
CA PHE A 56 -31.54 -15.75 2.30
C PHE A 56 -30.38 -15.15 3.10
N LEU A 57 -29.98 -15.85 4.15
CA LEU A 57 -28.79 -15.55 4.93
C LEU A 57 -27.82 -16.74 4.87
N HIS A 58 -26.53 -16.42 4.85
CA HIS A 58 -25.46 -17.38 5.05
C HIS A 58 -24.83 -17.11 6.43
N ARG A 59 -24.71 -18.16 7.23
CA ARG A 59 -24.04 -18.06 8.55
C ARG A 59 -22.54 -18.14 8.36
N VAL A 60 -21.83 -17.03 8.64
CA VAL A 60 -20.37 -16.94 8.52
C VAL A 60 -19.68 -17.49 9.77
N GLU A 61 -20.24 -17.13 10.94
CA GLU A 61 -19.80 -17.63 12.24
C GLU A 61 -20.92 -17.49 13.29
N ARG A 62 -20.65 -17.89 14.52
CA ARG A 62 -21.63 -17.75 15.58
C ARG A 62 -22.03 -16.29 15.76
N GLY A 63 -23.29 -16.01 15.52
CA GLY A 63 -23.88 -14.68 15.72
C GLY A 63 -23.65 -13.69 14.58
N VAL A 64 -23.02 -14.10 13.46
CA VAL A 64 -22.80 -13.26 12.29
C VAL A 64 -23.31 -13.94 11.03
N TYR A 65 -24.07 -13.21 10.27
CA TYR A 65 -24.73 -13.68 9.05
C TYR A 65 -24.53 -12.64 7.95
N VAL A 66 -24.47 -13.10 6.71
CA VAL A 66 -24.43 -12.26 5.51
C VAL A 66 -25.62 -12.56 4.62
N ARG A 67 -26.07 -11.57 3.87
CA ARG A 67 -27.08 -11.77 2.83
C ARG A 67 -26.49 -12.63 1.71
N ALA A 68 -27.24 -13.60 1.26
CA ALA A 68 -26.86 -14.44 0.11
C ALA A 68 -27.39 -13.85 -1.21
N PRO A 69 -26.66 -13.99 -2.35
CA PRO A 69 -25.32 -14.55 -2.43
C PRO A 69 -24.27 -13.61 -1.80
N ALA A 70 -23.21 -14.18 -1.24
CA ALA A 70 -22.12 -13.42 -0.63
C ALA A 70 -20.86 -13.62 -1.49
N ASP A 71 -20.17 -12.54 -1.79
CA ASP A 71 -18.84 -12.56 -2.38
C ASP A 71 -17.73 -12.68 -1.30
N ASP A 72 -16.50 -12.90 -1.74
CA ASP A 72 -15.36 -13.05 -0.85
C ASP A 72 -15.13 -11.82 0.03
N HIS A 73 -15.31 -10.63 -0.51
CA HIS A 73 -15.13 -9.38 0.23
C HIS A 73 -16.17 -9.23 1.36
N LEU A 74 -17.42 -9.56 1.09
CA LEU A 74 -18.49 -9.54 2.09
C LEU A 74 -18.23 -10.56 3.20
N LEU A 75 -17.76 -11.76 2.86
CA LEU A 75 -17.38 -12.79 3.83
C LEU A 75 -16.23 -12.31 4.74
N LEU A 76 -15.19 -11.70 4.16
CA LEU A 76 -14.08 -11.13 4.92
C LEU A 76 -14.54 -10.01 5.86
N ARG A 77 -15.41 -9.11 5.41
CA ARG A 77 -16.01 -8.06 6.26
C ARG A 77 -16.80 -8.67 7.43
N ALA A 78 -17.54 -9.72 7.17
CA ALA A 78 -18.31 -10.40 8.21
C ALA A 78 -17.42 -11.07 9.25
N LEU A 79 -16.33 -11.74 8.84
CA LEU A 79 -15.34 -12.34 9.75
C LEU A 79 -14.62 -11.30 10.61
N ALA A 80 -14.37 -10.11 10.07
CA ALA A 80 -13.77 -9.00 10.82
C ALA A 80 -14.71 -8.37 11.85
N ARG A 81 -16.03 -8.56 11.71
CA ARG A 81 -17.05 -7.88 12.53
C ARG A 81 -16.88 -8.11 14.04
N ASN A 82 -16.60 -9.35 14.44
CA ASN A 82 -16.41 -9.73 15.83
C ASN A 82 -14.94 -9.73 16.28
N ARG A 83 -14.03 -9.32 15.41
CA ARG A 83 -12.58 -9.35 15.66
C ARG A 83 -11.94 -8.01 15.33
N PRO A 84 -12.08 -6.98 16.20
CA PRO A 84 -11.57 -5.64 15.93
C PRO A 84 -10.05 -5.58 15.73
N SER A 85 -9.30 -6.57 16.26
CA SER A 85 -7.84 -6.68 16.09
C SER A 85 -7.42 -7.54 14.92
N LEU A 86 -8.34 -8.11 14.13
CA LEU A 86 -8.03 -8.93 12.98
C LEU A 86 -7.31 -8.12 11.91
N VAL A 87 -6.18 -8.65 11.45
CA VAL A 87 -5.40 -8.14 10.33
C VAL A 87 -5.20 -9.30 9.36
N TYR A 88 -5.76 -9.25 8.18
CA TYR A 88 -5.57 -10.28 7.15
C TYR A 88 -4.12 -10.38 6.73
N SER A 89 -3.64 -11.60 6.45
CA SER A 89 -2.23 -11.89 6.17
C SER A 89 -2.07 -12.97 5.09
N GLY A 90 -0.83 -13.18 4.63
CA GLY A 90 -0.50 -14.22 3.66
C GLY A 90 -1.33 -14.13 2.38
N PRO A 91 -1.85 -15.27 1.85
CA PRO A 91 -2.63 -15.30 0.63
C PRO A 91 -3.85 -14.39 0.64
N THR A 92 -4.57 -14.31 1.76
CA THR A 92 -5.74 -13.42 1.90
C THR A 92 -5.34 -11.95 1.75
N ALA A 93 -4.25 -11.52 2.39
CA ALA A 93 -3.76 -10.16 2.21
C ALA A 93 -3.28 -9.91 0.77
N ALA A 94 -2.59 -10.86 0.15
CA ALA A 94 -2.17 -10.78 -1.24
C ALA A 94 -3.37 -10.63 -2.19
N HIS A 95 -4.44 -11.39 -1.98
CA HIS A 95 -5.70 -11.24 -2.71
C HIS A 95 -6.29 -9.83 -2.54
N LEU A 96 -6.36 -9.32 -1.32
CA LEU A 96 -6.86 -7.96 -1.05
C LEU A 96 -6.00 -6.86 -1.69
N TYR A 97 -4.70 -7.10 -1.90
CA TYR A 97 -3.84 -6.27 -2.75
C TYR A 97 -4.05 -6.48 -4.25
N GLY A 98 -5.02 -7.30 -4.67
CA GLY A 98 -5.27 -7.64 -6.08
C GLY A 98 -4.21 -8.59 -6.66
N HIS A 99 -3.62 -9.45 -5.82
CA HIS A 99 -2.59 -10.41 -6.22
C HIS A 99 -3.04 -11.84 -5.94
N GLY A 100 -3.48 -12.50 -7.00
CA GLY A 100 -4.00 -13.87 -6.94
C GLY A 100 -5.48 -14.00 -6.54
N PRO A 101 -6.05 -15.19 -6.69
CA PRO A 101 -7.41 -15.50 -6.28
C PRO A 101 -7.54 -15.55 -4.75
N MET A 102 -8.78 -15.48 -4.25
CA MET A 102 -9.05 -15.75 -2.84
C MET A 102 -8.88 -17.25 -2.55
N GLU A 103 -8.17 -17.55 -1.47
CA GLU A 103 -8.00 -18.91 -0.96
C GLU A 103 -8.68 -19.02 0.41
N TRP A 104 -9.53 -20.03 0.55
CA TRP A 104 -10.20 -20.35 1.81
C TRP A 104 -9.56 -21.55 2.49
N PRO A 105 -9.45 -21.59 3.84
CA PRO A 105 -9.85 -20.55 4.80
C PRO A 105 -8.99 -19.29 4.71
N ALA A 106 -9.61 -18.12 4.95
CA ALA A 106 -8.92 -16.86 5.05
C ALA A 106 -7.85 -16.90 6.14
N GLN A 107 -6.71 -16.26 5.92
CA GLN A 107 -5.64 -16.19 6.90
C GLN A 107 -5.60 -14.81 7.57
N GLY A 108 -5.50 -14.81 8.88
CA GLY A 108 -5.45 -13.59 9.67
C GLY A 108 -4.52 -13.66 10.86
N ARG A 109 -4.18 -12.49 11.37
CA ARG A 109 -3.39 -12.29 12.59
C ARG A 109 -4.18 -11.47 13.58
N VAL A 110 -4.06 -11.85 14.84
CA VAL A 110 -4.64 -11.11 15.96
C VAL A 110 -3.55 -10.68 16.93
N ALA A 111 -3.82 -9.66 17.73
CA ALA A 111 -2.88 -9.19 18.72
C ALA A 111 -2.57 -10.31 19.74
N LYS A 112 -1.34 -10.29 20.26
CA LYS A 112 -0.91 -11.25 21.29
C LYS A 112 -1.88 -11.21 22.48
N GLY A 113 -2.34 -12.39 22.89
CA GLY A 113 -3.32 -12.56 23.98
C GLY A 113 -4.79 -12.47 23.54
N ALA A 114 -5.06 -12.17 22.27
CA ALA A 114 -6.41 -12.34 21.72
C ALA A 114 -6.66 -13.80 21.32
N SER A 115 -7.96 -14.18 21.25
CA SER A 115 -8.32 -15.54 20.84
C SER A 115 -7.85 -15.85 19.42
N THR A 116 -7.16 -16.95 19.27
CA THR A 116 -6.76 -17.53 17.96
C THR A 116 -7.73 -18.61 17.47
N MET A 117 -8.90 -18.74 18.12
CA MET A 117 -9.93 -19.66 17.66
C MET A 117 -10.47 -19.20 16.31
N GLY A 118 -10.13 -19.94 15.28
CA GLY A 118 -10.66 -19.79 13.92
C GLY A 118 -11.98 -20.55 13.73
N ASN A 119 -12.37 -20.72 12.48
CA ASN A 119 -13.47 -21.55 12.01
C ASN A 119 -13.15 -22.10 10.62
N ASP A 120 -14.09 -22.77 9.97
CA ASP A 120 -13.89 -23.34 8.64
C ASP A 120 -13.54 -22.29 7.57
N LEU A 121 -13.84 -21.01 7.83
CA LEU A 121 -13.58 -19.88 6.93
C LEU A 121 -12.37 -19.03 7.35
N LEU A 122 -11.79 -19.24 8.54
CA LEU A 122 -10.76 -18.36 9.07
C LEU A 122 -9.72 -19.10 9.92
N THR A 123 -8.47 -19.01 9.52
CA THR A 123 -7.30 -19.45 10.30
C THR A 123 -6.61 -18.24 10.92
N LEU A 124 -6.31 -18.31 12.23
CA LEU A 124 -5.73 -17.22 13.00
C LEU A 124 -4.38 -17.59 13.60
N SER A 125 -3.49 -16.60 13.64
CA SER A 125 -2.24 -16.67 14.39
C SER A 125 -2.01 -15.41 15.20
N GLU A 126 -1.23 -15.49 16.27
CA GLU A 126 -0.85 -14.30 17.04
C GLU A 126 0.23 -13.48 16.33
N THR A 127 0.20 -12.17 16.55
CA THR A 127 1.29 -11.28 16.12
C THR A 127 1.59 -10.22 17.18
N ARG A 128 2.86 -9.81 17.24
CA ARG A 128 3.31 -8.63 17.99
C ARG A 128 3.46 -7.41 17.08
N VAL A 129 3.43 -7.62 15.77
CA VAL A 129 3.57 -6.55 14.78
C VAL A 129 2.26 -5.76 14.74
N LYS A 130 2.38 -4.46 14.99
CA LYS A 130 1.23 -3.53 15.01
C LYS A 130 1.03 -2.82 13.67
N ALA A 131 1.99 -2.90 12.75
CA ALA A 131 1.90 -2.24 11.45
C ALA A 131 0.92 -3.00 10.54
N PHE A 132 -0.06 -2.29 10.02
CA PHE A 132 -1.03 -2.76 9.05
C PHE A 132 -1.43 -1.63 8.12
N ARG A 133 -2.07 -1.97 7.02
CA ARG A 133 -2.76 -1.03 6.12
C ARG A 133 -4.25 -1.31 6.12
N THR A 134 -5.01 -0.37 5.59
CA THR A 134 -6.45 -0.53 5.37
C THR A 134 -6.72 -0.55 3.87
N ILE A 135 -7.45 -1.57 3.40
CA ILE A 135 -7.95 -1.68 2.04
C ILE A 135 -9.48 -1.73 2.15
N GLY A 136 -10.16 -0.68 1.67
CA GLY A 136 -11.55 -0.48 2.00
C GLY A 136 -11.74 -0.33 3.51
N ASP A 137 -12.52 -1.25 4.12
CA ASP A 137 -12.75 -1.32 5.55
C ASP A 137 -11.99 -2.47 6.26
N LEU A 138 -11.13 -3.20 5.52
CA LEU A 138 -10.38 -4.34 6.01
C LEU A 138 -8.94 -3.98 6.37
N ARG A 139 -8.47 -4.47 7.52
CA ARG A 139 -7.06 -4.36 7.90
C ARG A 139 -6.26 -5.50 7.30
N VAL A 140 -5.14 -5.17 6.68
CA VAL A 140 -4.24 -6.12 6.03
C VAL A 140 -2.80 -5.91 6.51
N THR A 141 -2.00 -6.95 6.52
CA THR A 141 -0.56 -6.79 6.76
C THR A 141 0.04 -5.87 5.71
N THR A 142 1.12 -5.15 6.06
CA THR A 142 1.84 -4.31 5.09
C THR A 142 2.32 -5.16 3.91
N PRO A 143 2.50 -4.63 2.70
CA PRO A 143 2.95 -5.43 1.56
C PRO A 143 4.24 -6.19 1.82
N ALA A 144 5.22 -5.58 2.52
CA ALA A 144 6.45 -6.27 2.90
C ALA A 144 6.18 -7.48 3.82
N ALA A 145 5.28 -7.33 4.81
CA ALA A 145 4.90 -8.42 5.70
C ALA A 145 4.03 -9.48 5.00
N THR A 146 3.22 -9.07 4.03
CA THR A 146 2.45 -9.98 3.16
C THR A 146 3.40 -10.83 2.32
N ALA A 147 4.38 -10.23 1.65
CA ALA A 147 5.39 -10.94 0.86
C ALA A 147 6.19 -11.94 1.71
N ALA A 148 6.51 -11.60 2.96
CA ALA A 148 7.20 -12.50 3.88
C ALA A 148 6.35 -13.74 4.25
N ALA A 149 5.04 -13.59 4.30
CA ALA A 149 4.09 -14.64 4.63
C ALA A 149 3.63 -15.47 3.41
N MET A 150 4.25 -15.29 2.24
CA MET A 150 3.95 -15.99 0.98
C MET A 150 5.11 -16.92 0.57
N PRO A 151 5.26 -18.08 1.20
CA PRO A 151 6.39 -18.98 0.92
C PRO A 151 6.38 -19.55 -0.51
N ALA A 152 5.22 -19.62 -1.15
CA ALA A 152 5.07 -20.08 -2.52
C ALA A 152 5.47 -19.07 -3.59
N MET A 153 5.62 -17.77 -3.24
CA MET A 153 6.07 -16.76 -4.18
C MET A 153 7.57 -16.89 -4.44
N SER A 154 7.95 -16.94 -5.71
CA SER A 154 9.35 -16.82 -6.12
C SER A 154 9.90 -15.43 -5.81
N ASP A 155 11.23 -15.31 -5.72
CA ASP A 155 11.89 -14.00 -5.49
C ASP A 155 11.49 -12.95 -6.54
N GLY A 156 11.35 -13.35 -7.82
CA GLY A 156 10.90 -12.47 -8.89
C GLY A 156 9.47 -11.94 -8.68
N GLN A 157 8.55 -12.81 -8.24
CA GLN A 157 7.19 -12.42 -7.91
C GLN A 157 7.14 -11.46 -6.70
N ILE A 158 7.96 -11.71 -5.68
CA ILE A 158 8.09 -10.80 -4.53
C ILE A 158 8.61 -9.44 -4.98
N ILE A 159 9.66 -9.39 -5.79
CA ILE A 159 10.21 -8.15 -6.33
C ILE A 159 9.15 -7.36 -7.10
N THR A 160 8.42 -8.02 -8.00
CA THR A 160 7.34 -7.39 -8.79
C THR A 160 6.20 -6.88 -7.88
N PHE A 161 5.81 -7.66 -6.89
CA PHE A 161 4.79 -7.26 -5.92
C PHE A 161 5.22 -6.03 -5.11
N LEU A 162 6.45 -6.03 -4.55
CA LEU A 162 6.98 -4.89 -3.82
C LEU A 162 7.08 -3.64 -4.70
N ALA A 163 7.58 -3.77 -5.93
CA ALA A 163 7.67 -2.66 -6.88
C ALA A 163 6.31 -2.01 -7.15
N ARG A 164 5.25 -2.82 -7.27
CA ARG A 164 3.89 -2.34 -7.50
C ARG A 164 3.31 -1.63 -6.26
N GLU A 165 3.47 -2.23 -5.09
CA GLU A 165 2.83 -1.75 -3.86
C GLU A 165 3.55 -0.53 -3.23
N TYR A 166 4.82 -0.35 -3.54
CA TYR A 166 5.64 0.78 -3.08
C TYR A 166 6.04 1.72 -4.22
N ARG A 167 5.23 1.78 -5.27
CA ARG A 167 5.43 2.72 -6.39
C ARG A 167 5.20 4.17 -5.97
N GLY A 168 5.80 5.10 -6.70
CA GLY A 168 5.57 6.52 -6.57
C GLY A 168 6.41 7.21 -5.49
N ILE A 169 6.30 8.53 -5.42
CA ILE A 169 7.04 9.39 -4.49
C ILE A 169 6.75 8.95 -3.05
N GLY A 170 7.79 8.76 -2.24
CA GLY A 170 7.67 8.28 -0.86
C GLY A 170 7.53 6.76 -0.71
N GLY A 171 7.46 5.99 -1.80
CA GLY A 171 7.37 4.53 -1.77
C GLY A 171 8.55 3.89 -1.05
N ASN A 172 9.76 4.38 -1.25
CA ASN A 172 10.97 3.91 -0.56
C ASN A 172 10.90 4.16 0.96
N ASP A 173 10.45 5.33 1.39
CA ASP A 173 10.32 5.66 2.81
C ASP A 173 9.26 4.79 3.48
N LEU A 174 8.17 4.52 2.76
CA LEU A 174 7.10 3.66 3.23
C LEU A 174 7.59 2.21 3.35
N LEU A 175 8.33 1.70 2.36
CA LEU A 175 8.96 0.38 2.39
C LEU A 175 9.96 0.26 3.54
N ALA A 176 10.81 1.27 3.76
CA ALA A 176 11.77 1.29 4.85
C ALA A 176 11.08 1.21 6.23
N ARG A 177 9.98 1.97 6.43
CA ARG A 177 9.16 1.92 7.64
C ARG A 177 8.52 0.55 7.86
N ASP A 178 7.95 -0.03 6.80
CA ASP A 178 7.31 -1.34 6.87
C ASP A 178 8.33 -2.44 7.18
N LEU A 179 9.52 -2.41 6.57
CA LEU A 179 10.62 -3.31 6.87
C LEU A 179 11.11 -3.15 8.33
N ALA A 180 11.20 -1.93 8.84
CA ALA A 180 11.60 -1.67 10.23
C ALA A 180 10.63 -2.28 11.25
N ALA A 181 9.35 -2.36 10.92
CA ALA A 181 8.31 -2.95 11.76
C ALA A 181 8.31 -4.49 11.76
N MET A 182 9.05 -5.15 10.85
CA MET A 182 9.10 -6.60 10.73
C MET A 182 10.08 -7.25 11.72
N GLY A 183 9.89 -8.54 11.98
CA GLY A 183 10.86 -9.37 12.69
C GLY A 183 12.21 -9.46 11.96
N LYS A 184 13.31 -9.69 12.70
CA LYS A 184 14.68 -9.64 12.16
C LYS A 184 14.90 -10.56 10.95
N THR A 185 14.40 -11.78 10.98
CA THR A 185 14.57 -12.78 9.92
C THR A 185 13.86 -12.34 8.64
N ASP A 186 12.56 -11.99 8.73
CA ASP A 186 11.77 -11.55 7.58
C ASP A 186 12.30 -10.24 7.00
N ARG A 187 12.69 -9.30 7.87
CA ARG A 187 13.32 -8.03 7.46
C ARG A 187 14.58 -8.27 6.62
N ARG A 188 15.43 -9.21 7.04
CA ARG A 188 16.68 -9.52 6.31
C ARG A 188 16.36 -10.10 4.93
N ARG A 189 15.44 -11.08 4.84
CA ARG A 189 15.04 -11.72 3.58
C ARG A 189 14.36 -10.73 2.64
N ILE A 190 13.30 -10.10 3.09
CA ILE A 190 12.51 -9.17 2.26
C ILE A 190 13.31 -7.91 1.93
N GLY A 191 14.13 -7.40 2.86
CA GLY A 191 15.02 -6.27 2.60
C GLY A 191 16.07 -6.55 1.52
N ALA A 192 16.56 -7.79 1.39
CA ALA A 192 17.46 -8.17 0.29
C ALA A 192 16.74 -8.13 -1.06
N LEU A 193 15.49 -8.59 -1.13
CA LEU A 193 14.68 -8.55 -2.35
C LEU A 193 14.19 -7.11 -2.66
N ALA A 194 13.85 -6.35 -1.64
CA ALA A 194 13.41 -4.97 -1.76
C ALA A 194 14.47 -4.06 -2.42
N ARG A 195 15.77 -4.31 -2.16
CA ARG A 195 16.85 -3.57 -2.86
C ARG A 195 16.88 -3.80 -4.37
N ARG A 196 16.29 -4.91 -4.84
CA ARG A 196 16.17 -5.25 -6.26
C ARG A 196 14.82 -4.81 -6.85
N ALA A 197 13.86 -4.43 -6.01
CA ALA A 197 12.55 -3.95 -6.45
C ALA A 197 12.66 -2.46 -6.81
N PRO A 198 12.11 -2.02 -7.96
CA PRO A 198 12.02 -0.60 -8.33
C PRO A 198 10.94 0.11 -7.50
N ALA A 199 11.05 0.01 -6.18
CA ALA A 199 10.19 0.73 -5.25
C ALA A 199 10.43 2.23 -5.38
N GLY A 200 9.35 3.02 -5.27
CA GLY A 200 9.43 4.47 -5.44
C GLY A 200 9.39 4.94 -6.90
N ALA A 201 9.44 4.05 -7.90
CA ALA A 201 9.36 4.46 -9.31
C ALA A 201 8.01 5.17 -9.59
N ALA A 202 8.08 6.43 -10.02
CA ALA A 202 6.90 7.19 -10.44
C ALA A 202 6.58 6.93 -11.93
N SER A 203 7.58 6.61 -12.74
CA SER A 203 7.45 6.35 -14.17
C SER A 203 8.01 4.98 -14.59
N SER A 204 7.64 4.55 -15.80
CA SER A 204 8.22 3.34 -16.42
C SER A 204 9.71 3.52 -16.71
N TYR A 205 10.14 4.72 -17.03
CA TYR A 205 11.54 5.04 -17.36
C TYR A 205 12.44 4.92 -16.11
N GLU A 206 11.99 5.41 -14.97
CA GLU A 206 12.69 5.24 -13.68
C GLU A 206 12.86 3.77 -13.33
N ARG A 207 11.83 2.96 -13.57
CA ARG A 207 11.86 1.51 -13.33
C ARG A 207 12.88 0.84 -14.26
N THR A 208 12.84 1.15 -15.55
CA THR A 208 13.78 0.62 -16.55
C THR A 208 15.23 0.99 -16.21
N LEU A 209 15.46 2.23 -15.77
CA LEU A 209 16.77 2.67 -15.33
C LEU A 209 17.24 1.87 -14.10
N GLN A 210 16.42 1.72 -13.08
CA GLN A 210 16.78 0.98 -11.86
C GLN A 210 17.07 -0.49 -12.14
N GLU A 211 16.23 -1.16 -12.94
CA GLU A 211 16.46 -2.56 -13.34
C GLU A 211 17.80 -2.71 -14.09
N GLY A 212 18.11 -1.79 -15.00
CA GLY A 212 19.38 -1.77 -15.73
C GLY A 212 20.59 -1.52 -14.83
N LEU A 213 20.47 -0.65 -13.82
CA LEU A 213 21.51 -0.42 -12.81
C LEU A 213 21.70 -1.64 -11.90
N ALA A 214 20.62 -2.24 -11.43
CA ALA A 214 20.65 -3.44 -10.60
C ALA A 214 21.32 -4.63 -11.33
N ALA A 215 21.07 -4.80 -12.63
CA ALA A 215 21.73 -5.81 -13.45
C ALA A 215 23.25 -5.61 -13.54
N ARG A 216 23.75 -4.38 -13.30
CA ARG A 216 25.19 -4.03 -13.23
C ARG A 216 25.75 -4.04 -11.80
N GLY A 217 24.97 -4.49 -10.80
CA GLY A 217 25.37 -4.49 -9.40
C GLY A 217 25.44 -3.08 -8.78
N ILE A 218 24.69 -2.13 -9.34
CA ILE A 218 24.61 -0.74 -8.83
C ILE A 218 23.28 -0.56 -8.13
N ASP A 219 23.33 -0.40 -6.80
CA ASP A 219 22.15 -0.09 -6.01
C ASP A 219 21.78 1.38 -6.17
N ALA A 220 20.53 1.64 -6.57
CA ALA A 220 19.95 2.97 -6.71
C ALA A 220 18.63 3.07 -5.93
N GLU A 221 18.47 4.12 -5.15
CA GLU A 221 17.22 4.47 -4.50
C GLU A 221 16.46 5.46 -5.37
N LEU A 222 15.20 5.13 -5.72
CA LEU A 222 14.38 5.99 -6.55
C LEU A 222 13.68 7.07 -5.71
N ASN A 223 13.43 8.22 -6.34
CA ASN A 223 12.68 9.35 -5.78
C ASN A 223 13.15 9.75 -4.38
N ARG A 224 14.46 9.78 -4.19
CA ARG A 224 15.08 10.14 -2.91
C ARG A 224 15.43 11.62 -2.85
N ARG A 225 15.17 12.22 -1.68
CA ARG A 225 15.53 13.62 -1.41
C ARG A 225 16.99 13.78 -1.03
N ILE A 226 17.67 14.75 -1.69
CA ILE A 226 18.99 15.25 -1.33
C ILE A 226 18.87 16.77 -1.19
N GLY A 227 19.11 17.27 0.02
CA GLY A 227 18.80 18.66 0.34
C GLY A 227 17.31 18.98 0.11
N PRO A 228 16.98 20.12 -0.51
CA PRO A 228 15.59 20.48 -0.78
C PRO A 228 14.97 19.76 -1.99
N TYR A 229 15.77 19.05 -2.79
CA TYR A 229 15.34 18.49 -4.07
C TYR A 229 15.21 16.97 -4.06
N THR A 230 14.21 16.44 -4.78
CA THR A 230 14.04 15.00 -5.03
C THR A 230 14.68 14.62 -6.36
N TRP A 231 15.40 13.49 -6.39
CA TRP A 231 16.09 12.94 -7.55
C TRP A 231 15.46 11.60 -7.95
N ASP A 232 15.34 11.35 -9.25
CA ASP A 232 14.70 10.12 -9.75
C ASP A 232 15.48 8.87 -9.35
N ALA A 233 16.83 8.94 -9.34
CA ALA A 233 17.64 7.89 -8.77
C ALA A 233 18.85 8.46 -8.01
N VAL A 234 19.15 7.87 -6.83
CA VAL A 234 20.28 8.22 -5.97
C VAL A 234 21.16 6.99 -5.74
N ILE A 235 22.42 7.08 -6.13
CA ILE A 235 23.44 6.04 -5.97
C ILE A 235 24.40 6.47 -4.89
N ALA A 236 24.08 6.11 -3.64
CA ALA A 236 24.82 6.59 -2.46
C ALA A 236 26.29 6.17 -2.47
N ASN A 237 26.60 4.93 -2.87
CA ASN A 237 27.97 4.41 -2.95
C ASN A 237 28.77 4.90 -4.18
N GLY A 238 28.51 6.02 -4.69
CA GLY A 238 29.21 6.71 -5.78
C GLY A 238 28.90 8.18 -5.73
N ARG A 239 28.09 8.61 -4.76
CA ARG A 239 27.58 9.99 -4.65
C ARG A 239 27.14 10.54 -6.01
N THR A 240 26.34 9.75 -6.71
CA THR A 240 25.78 10.09 -8.01
C THR A 240 24.29 10.19 -7.90
N VAL A 241 23.70 11.20 -8.48
CA VAL A 241 22.25 11.42 -8.59
C VAL A 241 21.86 11.50 -10.06
N VAL A 242 20.69 10.99 -10.39
CA VAL A 242 20.19 10.94 -11.76
C VAL A 242 18.79 11.55 -11.82
N ASP A 243 18.55 12.35 -12.83
CA ASP A 243 17.25 12.88 -13.22
C ASP A 243 16.86 12.39 -14.61
N ILE A 244 15.59 12.09 -14.81
CA ILE A 244 14.99 11.74 -16.11
C ILE A 244 13.97 12.81 -16.47
N ASP A 245 14.38 13.72 -17.35
CA ASP A 245 13.53 14.82 -17.80
C ASP A 245 12.57 14.32 -18.89
N SER A 246 11.25 14.42 -18.66
CA SER A 246 10.25 14.08 -19.67
C SER A 246 9.96 15.26 -20.57
N TRP A 247 10.24 15.10 -21.87
CA TRP A 247 9.92 16.10 -22.89
C TRP A 247 8.41 16.40 -22.96
N ALA A 248 7.57 15.38 -22.83
CA ALA A 248 6.12 15.54 -22.88
C ALA A 248 5.57 16.40 -21.73
N PHE A 249 6.23 16.39 -20.57
CA PHE A 249 5.84 17.20 -19.43
C PHE A 249 6.17 18.67 -19.63
N HIS A 250 7.30 18.97 -20.28
CA HIS A 250 7.71 20.32 -20.60
C HIS A 250 6.88 20.96 -21.73
N ALA A 251 6.44 20.16 -22.71
CA ALA A 251 5.62 20.64 -23.82
C ALA A 251 4.15 20.92 -23.42
N ALA A 252 3.63 20.27 -22.39
CA ALA A 252 2.24 20.43 -21.93
C ALA A 252 2.03 21.65 -21.00
N GLN A 253 3.08 22.18 -20.41
CA GLN A 253 3.04 23.34 -19.53
C GLN A 253 3.38 24.59 -20.35
N GLY A 254 2.49 25.56 -20.49
CA GLY A 254 2.71 26.79 -21.27
C GLY A 254 3.99 27.55 -20.92
N ALA A 255 4.36 28.58 -21.70
CA ALA A 255 5.66 29.26 -21.67
C ALA A 255 6.16 29.65 -20.26
N HIS A 256 5.29 30.14 -19.38
CA HIS A 256 5.68 30.54 -18.01
C HIS A 256 6.04 29.35 -17.09
N ALA A 257 5.42 28.19 -17.30
CA ALA A 257 5.76 26.98 -16.54
C ALA A 257 7.13 26.44 -16.96
N SER A 258 7.56 26.66 -18.20
CA SER A 258 8.90 26.27 -18.68
C SER A 258 10.02 27.09 -18.04
N ASP A 259 9.81 28.39 -17.81
CA ASP A 259 10.80 29.26 -17.17
C ASP A 259 11.06 28.86 -15.72
N ARG A 260 10.00 28.64 -14.96
CA ARG A 260 10.09 28.16 -13.58
C ARG A 260 10.86 26.83 -13.49
N THR A 261 10.49 25.85 -14.30
CA THR A 261 11.14 24.54 -14.31
C THR A 261 12.61 24.67 -14.68
N PHE A 262 12.93 25.49 -15.69
CA PHE A 262 14.30 25.74 -16.11
C PHE A 262 15.16 26.33 -14.98
N ILE A 263 14.63 27.31 -14.23
CA ILE A 263 15.34 27.92 -13.10
C ILE A 263 15.56 26.89 -11.99
N VAL A 264 14.50 26.18 -11.58
CA VAL A 264 14.56 25.15 -10.51
C VAL A 264 15.59 24.08 -10.85
N ASP A 265 15.64 23.61 -12.09
CA ASP A 265 16.56 22.59 -12.55
C ASP A 265 18.03 23.01 -12.46
N ARG A 266 18.32 24.28 -12.73
CA ARG A 266 19.70 24.82 -12.57
C ARG A 266 20.10 24.84 -11.09
N TRP A 267 19.20 25.29 -10.24
CA TRP A 267 19.43 25.32 -8.79
C TRP A 267 19.56 23.91 -8.21
N LYS A 268 18.71 23.00 -8.62
CA LYS A 268 18.77 21.57 -8.23
C LYS A 268 20.13 20.96 -8.59
N THR A 269 20.58 21.17 -9.81
CA THR A 269 21.88 20.67 -10.29
C THR A 269 23.04 21.29 -9.51
N ASN A 270 23.02 22.60 -9.30
CA ASN A 270 24.05 23.32 -8.53
C ASN A 270 24.09 22.87 -7.06
N ASP A 271 22.94 22.67 -6.43
CA ASP A 271 22.84 22.22 -5.05
C ASP A 271 23.43 20.80 -4.89
N ALA A 272 23.14 19.89 -5.80
CA ALA A 272 23.72 18.55 -5.78
C ALA A 272 25.25 18.61 -5.90
N PHE A 273 25.76 19.41 -6.83
CA PHE A 273 27.20 19.57 -7.03
C PHE A 273 27.88 20.15 -5.77
N ARG A 274 27.29 21.20 -5.19
CA ARG A 274 27.80 21.82 -3.94
C ARG A 274 27.80 20.83 -2.77
N ARG A 275 26.86 19.90 -2.72
CA ARG A 275 26.79 18.81 -1.70
C ARG A 275 27.71 17.64 -2.01
N GLY A 276 28.56 17.75 -3.05
CA GLY A 276 29.54 16.72 -3.43
C GLY A 276 28.91 15.52 -4.18
N TRP A 277 27.72 15.67 -4.71
CA TRP A 277 27.10 14.70 -5.62
C TRP A 277 27.47 14.98 -7.07
N ALA A 278 27.51 13.93 -7.89
CA ALA A 278 27.64 14.04 -9.33
C ALA A 278 26.23 13.96 -9.97
N PRO A 279 25.64 15.08 -10.40
CA PRO A 279 24.34 15.06 -11.06
C PRO A 279 24.49 14.65 -12.52
N LEU A 280 23.70 13.68 -12.93
CA LEU A 280 23.54 13.22 -14.31
C LEU A 280 22.09 13.43 -14.72
N ARG A 281 21.87 14.00 -15.91
CA ARG A 281 20.53 14.28 -16.41
C ARG A 281 20.34 13.64 -17.78
N TYR A 282 19.25 12.91 -17.93
CA TYR A 282 18.87 12.26 -19.18
C TYR A 282 17.41 12.59 -19.48
N THR A 283 17.05 12.49 -20.76
CA THR A 283 15.64 12.57 -21.14
C THR A 283 15.02 11.18 -21.20
N ASP A 284 13.69 11.11 -21.17
CA ASP A 284 12.92 9.89 -21.45
C ASP A 284 13.35 9.22 -22.76
N SER A 285 13.66 10.03 -23.80
CA SER A 285 14.20 9.56 -25.07
C SER A 285 15.57 8.86 -24.93
N CYS A 286 16.43 9.34 -24.03
CA CYS A 286 17.70 8.66 -23.73
C CYS A 286 17.48 7.27 -23.15
N ILE A 287 16.53 7.14 -22.24
CA ILE A 287 16.17 5.84 -21.66
C ILE A 287 15.55 4.91 -22.71
N MET A 288 14.70 5.47 -23.58
CA MET A 288 13.99 4.70 -24.61
C MET A 288 14.91 4.18 -25.71
N PHE A 289 15.82 5.02 -26.21
CA PHE A 289 16.58 4.72 -27.41
C PHE A 289 18.08 4.45 -27.19
N ALA A 290 18.63 4.83 -26.03
CA ALA A 290 20.05 4.74 -25.72
C ALA A 290 20.34 4.19 -24.32
N LEU A 291 19.46 3.36 -23.76
CA LEU A 291 19.55 2.85 -22.39
C LEU A 291 20.93 2.29 -22.05
N LYS A 292 21.53 1.50 -22.95
CA LYS A 292 22.86 0.93 -22.72
C LYS A 292 23.91 2.02 -22.49
N ALA A 293 23.92 3.06 -23.32
CA ALA A 293 24.88 4.16 -23.20
C ALA A 293 24.65 4.97 -21.89
N VAL A 294 23.39 5.21 -21.52
CA VAL A 294 23.04 5.84 -20.24
C VAL A 294 23.59 5.04 -19.07
N LEU A 295 23.34 3.74 -19.07
CA LEU A 295 23.76 2.85 -17.98
C LEU A 295 25.30 2.73 -17.92
N ASP A 296 26.00 2.71 -19.05
CA ASP A 296 27.44 2.68 -19.10
C ASP A 296 28.04 3.99 -18.56
N GLN A 297 27.50 5.15 -18.94
CA GLN A 297 27.94 6.46 -18.44
C GLN A 297 27.71 6.61 -16.94
N ILE A 298 26.58 6.12 -16.41
CA ILE A 298 26.32 6.11 -14.97
C ILE A 298 27.32 5.18 -14.27
N ALA A 299 27.57 3.99 -14.81
CA ALA A 299 28.49 3.02 -14.20
C ALA A 299 29.92 3.57 -14.14
N ASP A 300 30.41 4.19 -15.22
CA ASP A 300 31.72 4.84 -15.27
C ASP A 300 31.83 5.97 -14.26
N THR A 301 30.80 6.82 -14.16
CA THR A 301 30.75 7.91 -13.16
C THR A 301 30.81 7.35 -11.74
N VAL A 302 30.01 6.31 -11.44
CA VAL A 302 30.00 5.66 -10.13
C VAL A 302 31.36 5.02 -9.80
N ALA A 303 31.97 4.32 -10.76
CA ALA A 303 33.27 3.71 -10.60
C ALA A 303 34.36 4.77 -10.33
N PHE A 304 34.38 5.84 -11.13
CA PHE A 304 35.27 6.96 -10.92
C PHE A 304 35.13 7.59 -9.53
N ARG A 305 33.91 7.88 -9.12
CA ARG A 305 33.62 8.48 -7.82
C ARG A 305 33.97 7.55 -6.65
N ARG A 306 33.84 6.25 -6.80
CA ARG A 306 34.29 5.25 -5.82
C ARG A 306 35.80 5.22 -5.67
N ALA A 307 36.53 5.30 -6.79
CA ALA A 307 37.99 5.33 -6.77
C ALA A 307 38.57 6.63 -6.20
N HIS A 308 37.87 7.76 -6.41
CA HIS A 308 38.36 9.10 -6.06
C HIS A 308 37.60 9.69 -4.86
N ARG A 309 37.51 8.95 -3.74
CA ARG A 309 36.78 9.35 -2.53
C ARG A 309 37.28 10.64 -1.86
N ARG A 310 38.45 11.13 -2.21
CA ARG A 310 39.04 12.38 -1.69
C ARG A 310 38.53 13.66 -2.35
N LEU A 311 37.60 13.57 -3.30
CA LEU A 311 36.88 14.75 -3.76
C LEU A 311 36.08 15.29 -2.56
N ARG A 312 36.60 16.35 -1.94
CA ARG A 312 36.07 16.93 -0.71
C ARG A 312 34.60 17.26 -0.89
N THR A 313 33.78 16.73 -0.03
CA THR A 313 32.48 17.31 0.24
C THR A 313 32.74 18.65 0.90
N PRO A 314 32.17 19.77 0.47
CA PRO A 314 32.21 21.00 1.25
C PRO A 314 31.74 20.69 2.66
N ASN A 315 32.60 20.93 3.65
CA ASN A 315 32.20 20.86 5.04
C ASN A 315 31.13 21.93 5.24
N GLU A 316 29.93 21.51 5.71
CA GLU A 316 28.86 22.40 6.14
C GLU A 316 28.47 23.46 5.11
N LEU A 317 27.61 23.10 4.20
CA LEU A 317 26.89 24.10 3.42
C LEU A 317 26.01 24.88 4.42
N ARG A 318 26.34 26.12 4.66
CA ARG A 318 25.49 27.08 5.38
C ARG A 318 24.29 27.51 4.55
N SER A 319 24.01 26.85 3.46
CA SER A 319 22.84 27.16 2.66
C SER A 319 21.63 26.52 3.27
N ASP A 320 20.60 27.28 3.34
CA ASP A 320 19.28 26.84 3.72
C ASP A 320 18.87 25.65 2.88
N ASP A 321 18.26 24.65 3.50
CA ASP A 321 17.65 23.51 2.79
C ASP A 321 16.34 23.91 2.12
N GLN A 322 16.13 25.20 1.88
CA GLN A 322 14.96 25.73 1.24
C GLN A 322 15.06 25.63 -0.29
N PRO A 323 13.98 25.23 -0.95
CA PRO A 323 13.89 25.25 -2.39
C PRO A 323 13.99 26.67 -2.95
N VAL A 324 14.55 26.80 -4.15
CA VAL A 324 14.72 28.10 -4.81
C VAL A 324 13.42 28.90 -4.98
N TRP A 325 12.28 28.23 -5.10
CA TRP A 325 10.97 28.90 -5.22
C TRP A 325 10.49 29.62 -3.97
N ASP A 326 11.11 29.40 -2.81
CA ASP A 326 10.74 30.08 -1.58
C ASP A 326 11.29 31.51 -1.51
N TRP A 327 12.29 31.82 -2.29
CA TRP A 327 12.97 33.11 -2.26
C TRP A 327 13.26 33.73 -3.63
N HIS A 328 13.06 33.03 -4.74
CA HIS A 328 13.28 33.58 -6.07
C HIS A 328 12.02 34.31 -6.55
N GLN A 329 12.11 35.62 -6.72
CA GLN A 329 10.95 36.47 -7.01
C GLN A 329 10.21 36.18 -8.33
N SER A 330 10.86 35.53 -9.29
CA SER A 330 10.24 35.16 -10.56
C SER A 330 9.60 33.75 -10.55
N LEU A 331 9.60 33.07 -9.41
CA LEU A 331 8.96 31.78 -9.19
C LEU A 331 7.73 31.93 -8.32
#